data_b07c031bd2fb8988da32eca01c7e0806
#
_entry.id   b07c031bd2fb8988da32eca01c7e0806
#
_cell.length_a   1.000
_cell.length_b   1.000
_cell.length_c   1.000
_cell.angle_alpha   90.00
_cell.angle_beta   90.00
_cell.angle_gamma   90.00
#
_symmetry.space_group_name_H-M   'P 1'
#
loop_
_entity.id
_entity.type
_entity.pdbx_description
1 polymer ?
#
loop_
_entity_poly.entity_id
_entity_poly.type
_entity_poly.pdbx_seq_one_letter_code
_entity_poly.pdbx_strand_id
1 'polypeptide(L)'
;MDRVLKFRYFLVALLLWNCGETPKQQKTEDTPTTKTEETNSVATETEETDDAVILFFGNSLTAAYGLDTEEGFPNQIQLKIDSLGLNYTVINSGLSGETTAGGRNRLDWVLNQEVDIFVLELGANDGLRGIPLTETRANLQAMIDLVREKNPETRIVLAGMQIPPNMGMEYTTEFRNIYPELAKANDVALIPFLLEGVAGVPELNLEDGIHPTADGQKIVANTVWQVLKPILK
;
A
#
# COMPACT_ATOMS: atom_id res chain seq x y z
N MET A 1 -9.48 30.80 52.17
CA MET A 1 -8.01 31.04 52.11
C MET A 1 -7.61 30.88 50.66
N ASP A 2 -7.44 32.06 50.05
CA ASP A 2 -7.15 32.24 48.61
C ASP A 2 -5.70 31.89 48.27
N ARG A 3 -5.49 31.22 47.15
CA ARG A 3 -4.20 31.26 46.47
C ARG A 3 -4.42 31.53 45.00
N VAL A 4 -4.25 32.78 44.65
CA VAL A 4 -4.18 33.34 43.30
C VAL A 4 -2.87 32.89 42.67
N LEU A 5 -2.93 32.16 41.54
CA LEU A 5 -1.76 31.79 40.72
C LEU A 5 -1.59 32.80 39.61
N LYS A 6 -0.51 33.57 39.66
CA LYS A 6 -0.15 34.64 38.71
C LYS A 6 0.35 34.04 37.39
N PHE A 7 -0.29 34.36 36.30
CA PHE A 7 0.17 34.15 34.93
C PHE A 7 1.28 35.14 34.58
N ARG A 8 2.48 34.65 34.24
CA ARG A 8 3.57 35.49 33.70
C ARG A 8 3.59 35.32 32.18
N TYR A 9 3.25 36.40 31.49
CA TYR A 9 3.44 36.54 30.02
C TYR A 9 4.91 36.70 29.73
N PHE A 10 5.47 35.86 28.85
CA PHE A 10 6.79 36.02 28.29
C PHE A 10 6.66 36.56 26.89
N LEU A 11 7.03 37.80 26.71
CA LEU A 11 6.99 38.53 25.46
C LEU A 11 8.34 38.30 24.76
N VAL A 12 8.37 37.62 23.61
CA VAL A 12 9.58 37.46 22.80
C VAL A 12 9.48 38.42 21.61
N ALA A 13 10.41 39.37 21.60
CA ALA A 13 10.54 40.37 20.54
C ALA A 13 11.26 39.76 19.32
N LEU A 14 10.64 39.91 18.16
CA LEU A 14 11.22 39.64 16.83
C LEU A 14 12.15 40.78 16.43
N LEU A 15 13.45 40.51 16.25
CA LEU A 15 14.37 41.39 15.55
C LEU A 15 14.50 40.97 14.10
N LEU A 16 13.97 41.80 13.22
CA LEU A 16 14.19 41.79 11.77
C LEU A 16 15.56 42.41 11.48
N TRP A 17 16.45 41.69 10.81
CA TRP A 17 17.57 42.27 10.11
C TRP A 17 17.47 42.00 8.63
N ASN A 18 17.24 43.10 7.92
CA ASN A 18 17.33 43.23 6.50
C ASN A 18 18.73 43.73 6.14
N CYS A 19 19.42 43.08 5.22
CA CYS A 19 20.46 43.71 4.43
C CYS A 19 20.62 42.99 3.11
N GLY A 20 20.30 43.70 2.03
CA GLY A 20 20.51 43.29 0.67
C GLY A 20 21.94 43.53 0.21
N GLU A 21 22.26 42.88 -0.92
CA GLU A 21 23.15 43.41 -1.95
C GLU A 21 23.10 42.54 -3.20
N THR A 22 22.82 43.21 -4.31
CA THR A 22 22.85 42.71 -5.68
C THR A 22 24.25 42.91 -6.27
N PRO A 23 24.81 41.98 -7.02
CA PRO A 23 25.86 42.34 -7.98
C PRO A 23 25.37 42.28 -9.43
N LYS A 24 25.86 43.27 -10.13
CA LYS A 24 25.61 43.72 -11.49
C LYS A 24 25.99 42.67 -12.55
N GLN A 25 25.21 42.74 -13.63
CA GLN A 25 25.54 42.24 -14.98
C GLN A 25 26.85 42.80 -15.53
N GLN A 26 27.63 41.96 -16.15
CA GLN A 26 28.67 42.36 -17.11
C GLN A 26 28.44 41.61 -18.43
N LYS A 27 28.18 42.43 -19.44
CA LYS A 27 27.98 42.11 -20.86
C LYS A 27 29.35 42.09 -21.51
N THR A 28 29.70 41.08 -22.25
CA THR A 28 30.65 41.15 -23.34
C THR A 28 30.17 40.27 -24.48
N GLU A 29 29.99 40.98 -25.61
CA GLU A 29 29.85 40.42 -26.97
C GLU A 29 31.19 39.84 -27.40
N ASP A 30 31.14 38.73 -28.16
CA ASP A 30 31.83 38.56 -29.42
C ASP A 30 31.41 37.23 -30.08
N THR A 31 30.91 37.35 -31.32
CA THR A 31 30.72 36.29 -32.29
C THR A 31 32.00 36.12 -33.11
N PRO A 32 32.38 34.91 -33.57
CA PRO A 32 32.07 34.59 -34.95
C PRO A 32 31.70 33.11 -35.24
N THR A 33 30.72 32.99 -36.08
CA THR A 33 30.45 32.02 -37.15
C THR A 33 31.46 30.89 -37.38
N THR A 34 31.02 29.62 -37.39
CA THR A 34 31.10 28.74 -38.59
C THR A 34 30.74 27.26 -38.29
N LYS A 35 29.92 26.75 -39.19
CA LYS A 35 29.70 25.35 -39.64
C LYS A 35 28.73 24.46 -38.90
N THR A 36 27.62 24.32 -39.57
CA THR A 36 26.66 23.23 -39.62
C THR A 36 27.37 21.89 -39.82
N GLU A 37 27.19 20.98 -38.88
CA GLU A 37 27.22 19.56 -39.12
C GLU A 37 25.85 19.02 -38.65
N GLU A 38 25.08 18.61 -39.68
CA GLU A 38 23.85 17.85 -39.48
C GLU A 38 24.22 16.48 -38.92
N THR A 39 24.10 16.33 -37.59
CA THR A 39 24.06 15.01 -36.98
C THR A 39 22.62 14.58 -36.90
N ASN A 40 22.27 13.69 -37.80
CA ASN A 40 20.98 12.99 -37.82
C ASN A 40 20.90 12.14 -36.54
N SER A 41 20.39 12.74 -35.43
CA SER A 41 20.02 11.97 -34.26
C SER A 41 18.68 11.31 -34.58
N VAL A 42 18.72 10.03 -34.89
CA VAL A 42 17.55 9.15 -34.80
C VAL A 42 17.09 9.22 -33.36
N ALA A 43 16.09 10.03 -33.10
CA ALA A 43 15.32 9.95 -31.88
C ALA A 43 14.65 8.57 -31.90
N THR A 44 15.22 7.63 -31.17
CA THR A 44 14.48 6.45 -30.75
C THR A 44 13.39 6.98 -29.88
N GLU A 45 12.17 7.09 -30.41
CA GLU A 45 10.96 7.20 -29.60
C GLU A 45 10.93 5.92 -28.76
N THR A 46 11.44 5.99 -27.53
CA THR A 46 11.05 5.09 -26.47
C THR A 46 9.58 5.39 -26.27
N GLU A 47 8.70 4.52 -26.77
CA GLU A 47 7.32 4.46 -26.27
C GLU A 47 7.48 4.28 -24.75
N GLU A 48 7.19 5.33 -23.99
CA GLU A 48 6.91 5.21 -22.56
C GLU A 48 5.63 4.39 -22.47
N THR A 49 5.78 3.07 -22.41
CA THR A 49 4.70 2.21 -21.98
C THR A 49 4.59 2.45 -20.49
N ASP A 50 3.58 3.23 -20.08
CA ASP A 50 3.23 3.34 -18.66
C ASP A 50 2.96 1.93 -18.14
N ASP A 51 3.83 1.46 -17.22
CA ASP A 51 3.65 0.15 -16.60
C ASP A 51 2.31 0.09 -15.90
N ALA A 52 1.58 -1.01 -16.09
CA ALA A 52 0.33 -1.23 -15.38
C ALA A 52 0.58 -1.31 -13.86
N VAL A 53 -0.34 -0.80 -13.06
CA VAL A 53 -0.16 -0.64 -11.62
C VAL A 53 -0.86 -1.74 -10.83
N ILE A 54 -0.12 -2.41 -9.94
CA ILE A 54 -0.64 -3.31 -8.92
C ILE A 54 -0.54 -2.61 -7.57
N LEU A 55 -1.66 -2.23 -6.99
CA LEU A 55 -1.71 -1.57 -5.69
C LEU A 55 -2.07 -2.57 -4.59
N PHE A 56 -1.15 -2.79 -3.66
CA PHE A 56 -1.41 -3.53 -2.42
C PHE A 56 -1.87 -2.56 -1.34
N PHE A 57 -3.12 -2.69 -0.93
CA PHE A 57 -3.74 -1.88 0.10
C PHE A 57 -4.04 -2.74 1.32
N GLY A 58 -3.35 -2.48 2.43
CA GLY A 58 -3.42 -3.37 3.58
C GLY A 58 -2.87 -2.80 4.88
N ASN A 59 -2.70 -3.69 5.82
CA ASN A 59 -2.22 -3.36 7.17
C ASN A 59 -0.72 -3.64 7.35
N SER A 60 -0.32 -4.11 8.54
CA SER A 60 1.06 -4.45 8.89
C SER A 60 1.65 -5.58 8.07
N LEU A 61 0.85 -6.52 7.58
CA LEU A 61 1.30 -7.63 6.73
C LEU A 61 1.77 -7.10 5.38
N THR A 62 1.00 -6.21 4.78
CA THR A 62 1.35 -5.49 3.53
C THR A 62 2.53 -4.55 3.74
N ALA A 63 2.57 -3.84 4.88
CA ALA A 63 3.65 -2.91 5.22
C ALA A 63 5.00 -3.57 5.56
N ALA A 64 5.07 -4.91 5.61
CA ALA A 64 6.26 -5.66 6.06
C ALA A 64 6.71 -5.29 7.47
N TYR A 65 5.77 -5.20 8.43
CA TYR A 65 6.07 -4.80 9.80
C TYR A 65 7.25 -5.59 10.41
N GLY A 66 8.21 -4.84 10.97
CA GLY A 66 9.39 -5.42 11.62
C GLY A 66 10.52 -5.84 10.67
N LEU A 67 10.36 -5.61 9.37
CA LEU A 67 11.33 -5.93 8.32
C LEU A 67 11.62 -4.69 7.45
N ASP A 68 12.64 -4.77 6.62
CA ASP A 68 12.85 -3.81 5.55
C ASP A 68 11.74 -4.00 4.49
N THR A 69 11.31 -2.91 3.86
CA THR A 69 10.21 -2.93 2.88
C THR A 69 10.47 -3.90 1.72
N GLU A 70 11.75 -4.04 1.34
CA GLU A 70 12.23 -4.93 0.29
C GLU A 70 12.02 -6.42 0.61
N GLU A 71 11.91 -6.77 1.89
CA GLU A 71 11.64 -8.14 2.34
C GLU A 71 10.14 -8.47 2.35
N GLY A 72 9.28 -7.45 2.29
CA GLY A 72 7.82 -7.61 2.28
C GLY A 72 7.29 -8.33 1.03
N PHE A 73 6.16 -9.04 1.18
CA PHE A 73 5.57 -9.80 0.08
C PHE A 73 5.21 -8.94 -1.15
N PRO A 74 4.82 -7.64 -1.04
CA PRO A 74 4.59 -6.84 -2.23
C PRO A 74 5.85 -6.68 -3.07
N ASN A 75 7.00 -6.42 -2.45
CA ASN A 75 8.28 -6.35 -3.17
C ASN A 75 8.71 -7.71 -3.73
N GLN A 76 8.46 -8.81 -3.02
CA GLN A 76 8.71 -10.15 -3.55
C GLN A 76 7.84 -10.46 -4.78
N ILE A 77 6.66 -9.86 -4.89
CA ILE A 77 5.82 -9.90 -6.11
C ILE A 77 6.45 -9.09 -7.22
N GLN A 78 6.97 -7.88 -6.94
CA GLN A 78 7.70 -7.09 -7.94
C GLN A 78 8.86 -7.88 -8.54
N LEU A 79 9.69 -8.52 -7.70
CA LEU A 79 10.80 -9.34 -8.16
C LEU A 79 10.36 -10.51 -9.07
N LYS A 80 9.19 -11.09 -8.83
CA LYS A 80 8.62 -12.14 -9.71
C LYS A 80 8.17 -11.56 -11.05
N ILE A 81 7.54 -10.39 -11.04
CA ILE A 81 7.11 -9.64 -12.23
C ILE A 81 8.33 -9.32 -13.11
N ASP A 82 9.37 -8.73 -12.52
CA ASP A 82 10.61 -8.35 -13.20
C ASP A 82 11.31 -9.57 -13.81
N SER A 83 11.35 -10.68 -13.06
CA SER A 83 11.97 -11.93 -13.55
C SER A 83 11.29 -12.54 -14.77
N LEU A 84 10.04 -12.18 -15.01
CA LEU A 84 9.26 -12.62 -16.17
C LEU A 84 9.19 -11.56 -17.28
N GLY A 85 9.79 -10.38 -17.07
CA GLY A 85 9.77 -9.26 -18.03
C GLY A 85 8.35 -8.73 -18.26
N LEU A 86 7.50 -8.74 -17.22
CA LEU A 86 6.14 -8.19 -17.28
C LEU A 86 6.16 -6.69 -16.91
N ASN A 87 5.39 -5.89 -17.63
CA ASN A 87 5.32 -4.44 -17.44
C ASN A 87 4.30 -4.07 -16.38
N TYR A 88 4.63 -4.29 -15.12
CA TYR A 88 3.82 -3.91 -13.97
C TYR A 88 4.69 -3.29 -12.87
N THR A 89 4.19 -2.20 -12.29
CA THR A 89 4.77 -1.57 -11.09
C THR A 89 3.92 -1.90 -9.87
N VAL A 90 4.57 -2.41 -8.81
CA VAL A 90 3.91 -2.71 -7.53
C VAL A 90 3.99 -1.50 -6.62
N ILE A 91 2.83 -1.04 -6.13
CA ILE A 91 2.73 0.01 -5.11
C ILE A 91 2.31 -0.64 -3.79
N ASN A 92 3.15 -0.46 -2.77
CA ASN A 92 2.84 -0.87 -1.41
C ASN A 92 2.17 0.26 -0.64
N SER A 93 0.89 0.09 -0.32
CA SER A 93 0.10 1.01 0.49
C SER A 93 -0.36 0.35 1.80
N GLY A 94 0.54 -0.39 2.45
CA GLY A 94 0.33 -0.97 3.78
C GLY A 94 0.47 0.07 4.89
N LEU A 95 -0.41 0.02 5.89
CA LEU A 95 -0.35 0.86 7.09
C LEU A 95 -0.54 0.03 8.35
N SER A 96 0.54 -0.14 9.13
CA SER A 96 0.53 -1.00 10.32
C SER A 96 -0.54 -0.59 11.33
N GLY A 97 -1.27 -1.58 11.85
CA GLY A 97 -2.35 -1.36 12.82
C GLY A 97 -3.69 -0.94 12.21
N GLU A 98 -3.78 -0.79 10.89
CA GLU A 98 -4.99 -0.31 10.23
C GLU A 98 -6.14 -1.30 10.31
N THR A 99 -7.33 -0.79 10.65
CA THR A 99 -8.61 -1.49 10.61
C THR A 99 -9.32 -1.24 9.28
N THR A 100 -10.39 -1.98 9.01
CA THR A 100 -11.20 -1.74 7.82
C THR A 100 -11.81 -0.34 7.80
N ALA A 101 -12.18 0.21 8.96
CA ALA A 101 -12.67 1.60 9.08
C ALA A 101 -11.56 2.62 8.73
N GLY A 102 -10.33 2.39 9.20
CA GLY A 102 -9.18 3.24 8.85
C GLY A 102 -8.90 3.22 7.35
N GLY A 103 -8.82 2.02 6.77
CA GLY A 103 -8.60 1.83 5.34
C GLY A 103 -9.66 2.51 4.48
N ARG A 104 -10.94 2.32 4.83
CA ARG A 104 -12.06 2.99 4.14
C ARG A 104 -11.91 4.51 4.12
N ASN A 105 -11.44 5.11 5.22
CA ASN A 105 -11.30 6.57 5.32
C ASN A 105 -10.18 7.14 4.45
N ARG A 106 -9.10 6.38 4.20
CA ARG A 106 -7.96 6.85 3.39
C ARG A 106 -7.97 6.38 1.94
N LEU A 107 -8.80 5.40 1.59
CA LEU A 107 -8.78 4.76 0.27
C LEU A 107 -9.00 5.77 -0.86
N ASP A 108 -9.91 6.72 -0.68
CA ASP A 108 -10.20 7.76 -1.66
C ASP A 108 -8.94 8.54 -2.09
N TRP A 109 -8.08 8.85 -1.12
CA TRP A 109 -6.81 9.53 -1.38
C TRP A 109 -5.79 8.62 -2.09
N VAL A 110 -5.76 7.33 -1.76
CA VAL A 110 -4.83 6.36 -2.38
C VAL A 110 -5.18 6.09 -3.84
N LEU A 111 -6.46 6.16 -4.19
CA LEU A 111 -6.96 5.98 -5.55
C LEU A 111 -6.90 7.26 -6.43
N ASN A 112 -5.97 8.18 -6.16
CA ASN A 112 -5.72 9.36 -7.00
C ASN A 112 -4.89 9.06 -8.26
N GLN A 113 -4.57 7.80 -8.50
CA GLN A 113 -3.80 7.29 -9.63
C GLN A 113 -4.57 6.17 -10.31
N GLU A 114 -4.21 5.86 -11.54
CA GLU A 114 -4.75 4.69 -12.22
C GLU A 114 -4.22 3.41 -11.56
N VAL A 115 -5.09 2.42 -11.40
CA VAL A 115 -4.77 1.14 -10.76
C VAL A 115 -5.40 0.01 -11.59
N ASP A 116 -4.57 -0.87 -12.15
CA ASP A 116 -5.05 -2.00 -12.95
C ASP A 116 -5.48 -3.18 -12.10
N ILE A 117 -4.75 -3.41 -10.99
CA ILE A 117 -5.05 -4.48 -10.04
C ILE A 117 -4.98 -3.92 -8.63
N PHE A 118 -6.07 -4.05 -7.90
CA PHE A 118 -6.19 -3.63 -6.50
C PHE A 118 -6.25 -4.85 -5.58
N VAL A 119 -5.27 -5.03 -4.72
CA VAL A 119 -5.21 -6.13 -3.75
C VAL A 119 -5.59 -5.58 -2.38
N LEU A 120 -6.77 -5.98 -1.87
CA LEU A 120 -7.31 -5.55 -0.58
C LEU A 120 -6.96 -6.55 0.51
N GLU A 121 -6.11 -6.15 1.45
CA GLU A 121 -5.66 -6.94 2.60
C GLU A 121 -5.99 -6.20 3.91
N LEU A 122 -7.19 -6.30 4.42
CA LEU A 122 -7.62 -5.69 5.68
C LEU A 122 -8.60 -6.60 6.44
N GLY A 123 -8.79 -6.30 7.72
CA GLY A 123 -9.74 -6.95 8.61
C GLY A 123 -9.09 -7.74 9.74
N ALA A 124 -7.81 -8.15 9.64
CA ALA A 124 -7.14 -8.86 10.72
C ALA A 124 -7.18 -8.07 12.04
N ASN A 125 -6.91 -6.76 11.99
CA ASN A 125 -6.96 -5.89 13.16
C ASN A 125 -8.39 -5.72 13.74
N ASP A 126 -9.40 -5.78 12.88
CA ASP A 126 -10.81 -5.80 13.32
C ASP A 126 -11.10 -7.07 14.10
N GLY A 127 -10.75 -8.22 13.53
CA GLY A 127 -10.94 -9.53 14.16
C GLY A 127 -10.21 -9.66 15.49
N LEU A 128 -8.93 -9.25 15.55
CA LEU A 128 -8.11 -9.29 16.77
C LEU A 128 -8.64 -8.37 17.89
N ARG A 129 -9.32 -7.27 17.52
CA ARG A 129 -9.91 -6.31 18.45
C ARG A 129 -11.37 -6.58 18.79
N GLY A 130 -11.96 -7.63 18.21
CA GLY A 130 -13.36 -7.99 18.46
C GLY A 130 -14.35 -6.96 17.92
N ILE A 131 -14.00 -6.25 16.85
CA ILE A 131 -14.91 -5.31 16.18
C ILE A 131 -16.11 -6.08 15.62
N PRO A 132 -17.34 -5.53 15.68
CA PRO A 132 -18.51 -6.20 15.11
C PRO A 132 -18.27 -6.59 13.65
N LEU A 133 -18.48 -7.87 13.31
CA LEU A 133 -18.19 -8.41 11.97
C LEU A 133 -19.06 -7.78 10.89
N THR A 134 -20.23 -7.27 11.24
CA THR A 134 -21.09 -6.47 10.36
C THR A 134 -20.41 -5.19 9.89
N GLU A 135 -19.62 -4.54 10.78
CA GLU A 135 -18.85 -3.33 10.43
C GLU A 135 -17.67 -3.68 9.51
N THR A 136 -16.91 -4.73 9.87
CA THR A 136 -15.80 -5.24 9.04
C THR A 136 -16.29 -5.55 7.63
N ARG A 137 -17.39 -6.29 7.50
CA ARG A 137 -18.01 -6.63 6.22
C ARG A 137 -18.45 -5.38 5.44
N ALA A 138 -19.14 -4.46 6.10
CA ALA A 138 -19.63 -3.24 5.47
C ALA A 138 -18.48 -2.34 4.97
N ASN A 139 -17.39 -2.23 5.73
CA ASN A 139 -16.24 -1.45 5.32
C ASN A 139 -15.49 -2.09 4.15
N LEU A 140 -15.29 -3.41 4.14
CA LEU A 140 -14.69 -4.13 3.01
C LEU A 140 -15.54 -3.97 1.74
N GLN A 141 -16.87 -4.12 1.84
CA GLN A 141 -17.78 -3.90 0.72
C GLN A 141 -17.67 -2.47 0.20
N ALA A 142 -17.71 -1.47 1.09
CA ALA A 142 -17.62 -0.07 0.69
C ALA A 142 -16.28 0.27 -0.01
N MET A 143 -15.18 -0.39 0.35
CA MET A 143 -13.91 -0.23 -0.34
C MET A 143 -13.94 -0.85 -1.73
N ILE A 144 -14.54 -2.02 -1.91
CA ILE A 144 -14.75 -2.66 -3.23
C ILE A 144 -15.59 -1.74 -4.13
N ASP A 145 -16.67 -1.19 -3.57
CA ASP A 145 -17.57 -0.29 -4.30
C ASP A 145 -16.85 0.99 -4.74
N LEU A 146 -16.06 1.59 -3.85
CA LEU A 146 -15.29 2.81 -4.16
C LEU A 146 -14.22 2.57 -5.25
N VAL A 147 -13.52 1.43 -5.21
CA VAL A 147 -12.56 1.08 -6.27
C VAL A 147 -13.26 1.00 -7.63
N ARG A 148 -14.42 0.36 -7.69
CA ARG A 148 -15.20 0.24 -8.93
C ARG A 148 -15.77 1.56 -9.41
N GLU A 149 -16.18 2.42 -8.48
CA GLU A 149 -16.67 3.76 -8.81
C GLU A 149 -15.58 4.63 -9.46
N LYS A 150 -14.37 4.59 -8.89
CA LYS A 150 -13.25 5.39 -9.37
C LYS A 150 -12.55 4.81 -10.59
N ASN A 151 -12.37 3.50 -10.61
CA ASN A 151 -11.61 2.77 -11.62
C ASN A 151 -12.40 1.51 -12.04
N PRO A 152 -13.40 1.63 -12.91
CA PRO A 152 -14.29 0.51 -13.27
C PRO A 152 -13.56 -0.69 -13.90
N GLU A 153 -12.42 -0.47 -14.56
CA GLU A 153 -11.62 -1.51 -15.21
C GLU A 153 -10.64 -2.20 -14.25
N THR A 154 -10.51 -1.69 -13.01
CA THR A 154 -9.61 -2.27 -12.01
C THR A 154 -10.06 -3.68 -11.63
N ARG A 155 -9.16 -4.63 -11.75
CA ARG A 155 -9.36 -6.00 -11.24
C ARG A 155 -9.08 -6.04 -9.75
N ILE A 156 -10.03 -6.54 -8.97
CA ILE A 156 -9.92 -6.56 -7.51
C ILE A 156 -9.57 -7.99 -7.07
N VAL A 157 -8.60 -8.08 -6.15
CA VAL A 157 -8.22 -9.29 -5.44
C VAL A 157 -8.45 -9.07 -3.95
N LEU A 158 -9.29 -9.87 -3.34
CA LEU A 158 -9.55 -9.83 -1.90
C LEU A 158 -8.68 -10.87 -1.19
N ALA A 159 -7.86 -10.44 -0.23
CA ALA A 159 -7.05 -11.33 0.58
C ALA A 159 -7.82 -11.83 1.81
N GLY A 160 -8.15 -13.12 1.82
CA GLY A 160 -8.83 -13.77 2.94
C GLY A 160 -7.95 -13.84 4.17
N MET A 161 -8.55 -13.60 5.33
CA MET A 161 -7.89 -13.60 6.63
C MET A 161 -8.55 -14.58 7.60
N GLN A 162 -7.76 -15.06 8.54
CA GLN A 162 -8.21 -15.83 9.68
C GLN A 162 -7.61 -15.24 10.95
N ILE A 163 -8.26 -15.47 12.08
CA ILE A 163 -7.80 -15.04 13.40
C ILE A 163 -7.71 -16.26 14.34
N PRO A 164 -6.88 -16.19 15.39
CA PRO A 164 -6.80 -17.24 16.40
C PRO A 164 -8.17 -17.52 17.04
N PRO A 165 -8.44 -18.77 17.46
CA PRO A 165 -9.75 -19.18 17.97
C PRO A 165 -10.07 -18.66 19.38
N ASN A 166 -9.23 -17.85 19.97
CA ASN A 166 -9.40 -17.26 21.31
C ASN A 166 -10.61 -16.31 21.44
N MET A 167 -11.18 -15.87 20.32
CA MET A 167 -12.40 -15.05 20.26
C MET A 167 -13.70 -15.88 20.25
N GLY A 168 -13.58 -17.21 20.36
CA GLY A 168 -14.68 -18.15 20.24
C GLY A 168 -14.94 -18.63 18.82
N MET A 169 -15.41 -19.88 18.72
CA MET A 169 -15.55 -20.57 17.43
C MET A 169 -16.57 -19.90 16.50
N GLU A 170 -17.64 -19.37 17.04
CA GLU A 170 -18.71 -18.69 16.26
C GLU A 170 -18.13 -17.44 15.57
N TYR A 171 -17.54 -16.53 16.35
CA TYR A 171 -16.93 -15.31 15.83
C TYR A 171 -15.81 -15.62 14.80
N THR A 172 -14.93 -16.56 15.11
CA THR A 172 -13.81 -16.93 14.24
C THR A 172 -14.29 -17.53 12.91
N THR A 173 -15.34 -18.35 12.96
CA THR A 173 -15.93 -18.94 11.75
C THR A 173 -16.63 -17.89 10.91
N GLU A 174 -17.42 -17.02 11.53
CA GLU A 174 -18.09 -15.92 10.84
C GLU A 174 -17.07 -14.96 10.20
N PHE A 175 -16.00 -14.59 10.96
CA PHE A 175 -14.92 -13.76 10.44
C PHE A 175 -14.30 -14.35 9.17
N ARG A 176 -13.93 -15.63 9.19
CA ARG A 176 -13.34 -16.31 8.04
C ARG A 176 -14.27 -16.31 6.82
N ASN A 177 -15.58 -16.43 7.04
CA ASN A 177 -16.57 -16.51 5.97
C ASN A 177 -16.83 -15.16 5.28
N ILE A 178 -16.48 -14.03 5.88
CA ILE A 178 -16.64 -12.69 5.29
C ILE A 178 -16.01 -12.64 3.89
N TYR A 179 -14.78 -13.12 3.75
CA TYR A 179 -13.99 -12.95 2.52
C TYR A 179 -14.53 -13.75 1.34
N PRO A 180 -14.77 -15.08 1.45
CA PRO A 180 -15.32 -15.84 0.32
C PRO A 180 -16.74 -15.40 -0.03
N GLU A 181 -17.55 -14.95 0.93
CA GLU A 181 -18.88 -14.42 0.67
C GLU A 181 -18.82 -13.08 -0.09
N LEU A 182 -17.95 -12.16 0.33
CA LEU A 182 -17.75 -10.89 -0.37
C LEU A 182 -17.15 -11.10 -1.77
N ALA A 183 -16.15 -11.98 -1.89
CA ALA A 183 -15.54 -12.27 -3.19
C ALA A 183 -16.56 -12.82 -4.17
N LYS A 184 -17.40 -13.77 -3.73
CA LYS A 184 -18.48 -14.33 -4.55
C LYS A 184 -19.55 -13.30 -4.89
N ALA A 185 -19.99 -12.49 -3.92
CA ALA A 185 -21.04 -11.50 -4.14
C ALA A 185 -20.60 -10.39 -5.11
N ASN A 186 -19.31 -10.11 -5.15
CA ASN A 186 -18.73 -9.05 -5.96
C ASN A 186 -18.03 -9.57 -7.23
N ASP A 187 -17.98 -10.87 -7.49
CA ASP A 187 -17.25 -11.46 -8.62
C ASP A 187 -15.78 -10.94 -8.69
N VAL A 188 -15.09 -11.01 -7.55
CA VAL A 188 -13.68 -10.62 -7.44
C VAL A 188 -12.79 -11.83 -7.11
N ALA A 189 -11.52 -11.77 -7.49
CA ALA A 189 -10.58 -12.82 -7.18
C ALA A 189 -10.35 -12.91 -5.66
N LEU A 190 -10.14 -14.13 -5.15
CA LEU A 190 -9.95 -14.40 -3.73
C LEU A 190 -8.62 -15.12 -3.50
N ILE A 191 -7.80 -14.59 -2.61
CA ILE A 191 -6.76 -15.35 -1.92
C ILE A 191 -7.45 -16.01 -0.72
N PRO A 192 -7.63 -17.35 -0.66
CA PRO A 192 -8.46 -17.97 0.37
C PRO A 192 -7.96 -17.71 1.80
N PHE A 193 -6.66 -17.76 2.00
CA PHE A 193 -6.00 -17.37 3.25
C PHE A 193 -4.60 -16.83 2.96
N LEU A 194 -4.36 -15.57 3.25
CA LEU A 194 -3.09 -14.89 2.94
C LEU A 194 -1.88 -15.55 3.61
N LEU A 195 -2.04 -15.94 4.88
CA LEU A 195 -0.97 -16.53 5.69
C LEU A 195 -0.95 -18.08 5.64
N GLU A 196 -1.45 -18.68 4.57
CA GLU A 196 -1.40 -20.14 4.38
C GLU A 196 0.05 -20.64 4.43
N GLY A 197 0.31 -21.64 5.28
CA GLY A 197 1.65 -22.20 5.50
C GLY A 197 2.60 -21.34 6.36
N VAL A 198 2.13 -20.18 6.86
CA VAL A 198 2.92 -19.26 7.71
C VAL A 198 2.29 -19.11 9.10
N ALA A 199 0.97 -18.90 9.16
CA ALA A 199 0.29 -18.70 10.42
C ALA A 199 0.50 -19.86 11.39
N GLY A 200 0.94 -19.53 12.63
CA GLY A 200 1.15 -20.51 13.68
C GLY A 200 2.44 -21.34 13.54
N VAL A 201 3.32 -21.04 12.58
CA VAL A 201 4.64 -21.65 12.43
C VAL A 201 5.68 -20.70 13.06
N PRO A 202 6.25 -21.02 14.23
CA PRO A 202 7.10 -20.07 14.98
C PRO A 202 8.31 -19.56 14.18
N GLU A 203 8.94 -20.40 13.37
CA GLU A 203 10.13 -20.07 12.59
C GLU A 203 9.83 -19.12 11.41
N LEU A 204 8.57 -19.01 11.03
CA LEU A 204 8.09 -18.16 9.93
C LEU A 204 7.42 -16.87 10.42
N ASN A 205 7.35 -16.68 11.74
CA ASN A 205 6.78 -15.48 12.35
C ASN A 205 7.80 -14.82 13.28
N LEU A 206 7.70 -13.49 13.42
CA LEU A 206 8.46 -12.72 14.39
C LEU A 206 8.08 -13.15 15.83
N GLU A 207 8.77 -12.63 16.82
CA GLU A 207 8.55 -12.98 18.24
C GLU A 207 7.10 -12.74 18.72
N ASP A 208 6.36 -11.87 18.04
CA ASP A 208 4.95 -11.59 18.32
C ASP A 208 3.99 -12.72 17.86
N GLY A 209 4.47 -13.63 17.03
CA GLY A 209 3.74 -14.80 16.54
C GLY A 209 2.66 -14.52 15.49
N ILE A 210 2.55 -13.28 14.99
CA ILE A 210 1.51 -12.86 14.03
C ILE A 210 2.05 -12.17 12.78
N HIS A 211 3.26 -11.65 12.82
CA HIS A 211 3.90 -11.02 11.66
C HIS A 211 4.95 -11.95 11.05
N PRO A 212 4.90 -12.22 9.74
CA PRO A 212 5.87 -13.10 9.09
C PRO A 212 7.30 -12.58 9.17
N THR A 213 8.28 -13.49 9.32
CA THR A 213 9.70 -13.23 9.04
C THR A 213 9.93 -13.00 7.55
N ALA A 214 11.15 -12.61 7.14
CA ALA A 214 11.51 -12.49 5.72
C ALA A 214 11.24 -13.80 4.94
N ASP A 215 11.48 -14.96 5.54
CA ASP A 215 11.15 -16.24 4.91
C ASP A 215 9.64 -16.50 4.88
N GLY A 216 8.92 -16.12 5.92
CA GLY A 216 7.46 -16.14 5.93
C GLY A 216 6.87 -15.25 4.83
N GLN A 217 7.41 -14.04 4.60
CA GLN A 217 7.00 -13.13 3.55
C GLN A 217 7.17 -13.72 2.14
N LYS A 218 8.21 -14.51 1.89
CA LYS A 218 8.40 -15.24 0.62
C LYS A 218 7.30 -16.27 0.38
N ILE A 219 6.83 -16.95 1.44
CA ILE A 219 5.72 -17.90 1.35
C ILE A 219 4.43 -17.16 1.09
N VAL A 220 4.16 -16.05 1.80
CA VAL A 220 3.02 -15.17 1.54
C VAL A 220 3.02 -14.70 0.09
N ALA A 221 4.16 -14.24 -0.43
CA ALA A 221 4.29 -13.87 -1.83
C ALA A 221 3.93 -14.99 -2.80
N ASN A 222 4.29 -16.25 -2.49
CA ASN A 222 3.91 -17.39 -3.31
C ASN A 222 2.39 -17.64 -3.28
N THR A 223 1.77 -17.52 -2.11
CA THR A 223 0.30 -17.62 -1.95
C THR A 223 -0.42 -16.55 -2.78
N VAL A 224 0.02 -15.29 -2.69
CA VAL A 224 -0.50 -14.18 -3.51
C VAL A 224 -0.29 -14.45 -5.00
N TRP A 225 0.89 -14.92 -5.38
CA TRP A 225 1.27 -15.15 -6.77
C TRP A 225 0.40 -16.18 -7.48
N GLN A 226 -0.06 -17.22 -6.77
CA GLN A 226 -0.96 -18.23 -7.33
C GLN A 226 -2.27 -17.63 -7.86
N VAL A 227 -2.77 -16.58 -7.20
CA VAL A 227 -4.02 -15.89 -7.59
C VAL A 227 -3.73 -14.74 -8.55
N LEU A 228 -2.63 -14.03 -8.35
CA LEU A 228 -2.28 -12.84 -9.13
C LEU A 228 -1.80 -13.21 -10.55
N LYS A 229 -0.90 -14.19 -10.68
CA LYS A 229 -0.30 -14.55 -11.97
C LYS A 229 -1.31 -14.81 -13.11
N PRO A 230 -2.40 -15.55 -12.90
CA PRO A 230 -3.39 -15.81 -13.96
C PRO A 230 -4.13 -14.57 -14.46
N ILE A 231 -4.13 -13.49 -13.70
CA ILE A 231 -4.80 -12.23 -14.05
C ILE A 231 -3.86 -11.16 -14.57
N LEU A 232 -2.53 -11.41 -14.59
CA LEU A 232 -1.58 -10.57 -15.33
C LEU A 232 -1.72 -10.81 -16.83
N LYS A 233 -1.47 -9.77 -17.63
CA LYS A 233 -1.58 -9.80 -19.10
C LYS A 233 -0.21 -9.67 -19.73
#